data_7a6345f73d6d5f36ea9ebf2460823b2c
#
_entry.id   7a6345f73d6d5f36ea9ebf2460823b2c
#
_cell.length_a   1.000
_cell.length_b   1.000
_cell.length_c   1.000
_cell.angle_alpha   90.00
_cell.angle_beta   90.00
_cell.angle_gamma   90.00
#
_symmetry.space_group_name_H-M   'P 1'
#
loop_
_entity.id
_entity.type
_entity.pdbx_description
1 polymer ?
#
loop_
_entity_poly.entity_id
_entity_poly.type
_entity_poly.pdbx_seq_one_letter_code
_entity_poly.pdbx_strand_id
1 'polypeptide(L)'
;MQKILILFLLIISTSAKSFDEHYKFEHEYYERIMFGKSQSIEEAKKLIDSYKYNKLEVRELSKPYLGPIIDGHAHPRKASQKALSTGTKYFIDDMPMLTDKANISMTVIMITPNTYYDETKWNYYYDFAANNENVLTNCHSNFIGMAANKKKYKKSIVDKEFDETIQKFKNGKCYGLGEAGLVHYNKKKKNPPKYRGKQSELDLDLKHPIIDKAFEFVNENKMPINLHLEPFHEMDGIDRLIEFKKFYKDKCRKYPDAKIVLAHTGMMPTKDLEEIFDYCPNTYTDWKIAFHWSSLWGFEDLHIPNDYRFKLHEVWAKSMEKYSDRYFFGSDHKLGKSPSYDVFVEHYMKHVRLMIGSLSPDVQEKIAYKNAARLFKINLN
;
A
#
# COMPACT_ATOMS: atom_id res chain seq x y z
N MET A 1 36.74 30.75 -21.49
CA MET A 1 35.31 31.03 -21.21
C MET A 1 34.32 30.14 -21.93
N GLN A 2 34.56 29.71 -23.19
CA GLN A 2 33.64 28.78 -23.91
C GLN A 2 33.43 27.38 -23.27
N LYS A 3 34.46 26.80 -22.66
CA LYS A 3 34.33 25.46 -22.01
C LYS A 3 33.47 25.44 -20.74
N ILE A 4 33.43 26.58 -20.03
CA ILE A 4 32.57 26.69 -18.81
C ILE A 4 31.09 26.85 -19.20
N LEU A 5 30.83 27.54 -20.31
CA LEU A 5 29.45 27.74 -20.81
C LEU A 5 28.82 26.43 -21.30
N ILE A 6 29.62 25.53 -21.93
CA ILE A 6 29.16 24.23 -22.40
C ILE A 6 28.86 23.29 -21.21
N LEU A 7 29.65 23.36 -20.13
CA LEU A 7 29.40 22.55 -18.92
C LEU A 7 28.12 23.03 -18.20
N PHE A 8 27.87 24.34 -18.15
CA PHE A 8 26.65 24.89 -17.57
C PHE A 8 25.39 24.53 -18.39
N LEU A 9 25.48 24.53 -19.71
CA LEU A 9 24.39 24.11 -20.59
C LEU A 9 24.12 22.61 -20.51
N LEU A 10 25.14 21.77 -20.31
CA LEU A 10 24.99 20.33 -20.08
C LEU A 10 24.33 20.02 -18.72
N ILE A 11 24.67 20.78 -17.67
CA ILE A 11 24.04 20.61 -16.34
C ILE A 11 22.58 21.04 -16.39
N ILE A 12 22.25 22.12 -17.09
CA ILE A 12 20.87 22.59 -17.26
C ILE A 12 20.07 21.58 -18.11
N SER A 13 20.68 21.00 -19.16
CA SER A 13 19.98 20.03 -20.00
C SER A 13 19.74 18.69 -19.30
N THR A 14 20.61 18.27 -18.41
CA THR A 14 20.40 17.05 -17.62
C THR A 14 19.35 17.23 -16.52
N SER A 15 19.29 18.40 -15.89
CA SER A 15 18.22 18.69 -14.91
C SER A 15 16.85 18.86 -15.58
N ALA A 16 16.79 19.47 -16.76
CA ALA A 16 15.55 19.60 -17.53
C ALA A 16 15.02 18.23 -18.02
N LYS A 17 15.91 17.33 -18.49
CA LYS A 17 15.50 15.97 -18.87
C LYS A 17 14.94 15.16 -17.70
N SER A 18 15.57 15.23 -16.53
CA SER A 18 15.08 14.53 -15.35
C SER A 18 13.71 15.05 -14.89
N PHE A 19 13.46 16.32 -15.06
CA PHE A 19 12.19 16.98 -14.72
C PHE A 19 11.07 16.58 -15.70
N ASP A 20 11.36 16.57 -17.01
CA ASP A 20 10.39 16.13 -18.04
C ASP A 20 10.09 14.63 -17.95
N GLU A 21 11.06 13.79 -17.62
CA GLU A 21 10.84 12.36 -17.39
C GLU A 21 9.95 12.11 -16.16
N HIS A 22 10.13 12.90 -15.11
CA HIS A 22 9.31 12.83 -13.91
C HIS A 22 7.84 13.19 -14.19
N TYR A 23 7.60 14.31 -14.88
CA TYR A 23 6.24 14.70 -15.27
C TYR A 23 5.61 13.72 -16.26
N LYS A 24 6.39 13.14 -17.16
CA LYS A 24 5.91 12.11 -18.07
C LYS A 24 5.44 10.87 -17.33
N PHE A 25 6.16 10.46 -16.29
CA PHE A 25 5.76 9.37 -15.42
C PHE A 25 4.46 9.65 -14.67
N GLU A 26 4.35 10.80 -14.02
CA GLU A 26 3.12 11.20 -13.33
C GLU A 26 1.96 11.29 -14.31
N HIS A 27 2.16 11.87 -15.48
CA HIS A 27 1.17 11.95 -16.53
C HIS A 27 0.67 10.56 -16.96
N GLU A 28 1.54 9.62 -17.31
CA GLU A 28 1.15 8.27 -17.70
C GLU A 28 0.42 7.53 -16.58
N TYR A 29 0.81 7.78 -15.33
CA TYR A 29 0.14 7.21 -14.17
C TYR A 29 -1.25 7.81 -13.97
N TYR A 30 -1.39 9.14 -14.04
CA TYR A 30 -2.67 9.82 -13.93
C TYR A 30 -3.63 9.48 -15.06
N GLU A 31 -3.15 9.44 -16.30
CA GLU A 31 -3.99 9.08 -17.45
C GLU A 31 -4.65 7.72 -17.30
N ARG A 32 -3.88 6.73 -16.89
CA ARG A 32 -4.33 5.33 -16.87
C ARG A 32 -5.15 4.97 -15.66
N ILE A 33 -4.87 5.56 -14.50
CA ILE A 33 -5.51 5.17 -13.24
C ILE A 33 -6.73 6.01 -12.92
N MET A 34 -6.64 7.32 -13.08
CA MET A 34 -7.65 8.23 -12.53
C MET A 34 -8.76 8.59 -13.50
N PHE A 35 -8.47 8.81 -14.76
CA PHE A 35 -9.42 9.50 -15.63
C PHE A 35 -9.82 8.73 -16.88
N GLY A 36 -9.04 7.74 -17.32
CA GLY A 36 -9.31 6.99 -18.57
C GLY A 36 -9.40 7.92 -19.79
N LYS A 37 -8.73 9.07 -19.73
CA LYS A 37 -8.66 10.08 -20.79
C LYS A 37 -7.22 10.55 -20.89
N SER A 38 -6.76 10.77 -22.11
CA SER A 38 -5.45 11.36 -22.36
C SER A 38 -5.45 12.84 -21.95
N GLN A 39 -4.65 13.17 -20.98
CA GLN A 39 -4.30 14.54 -20.64
C GLN A 39 -2.88 14.83 -21.12
N SER A 40 -2.61 16.05 -21.53
CA SER A 40 -1.25 16.43 -21.91
C SER A 40 -0.37 16.58 -20.68
N ILE A 41 0.97 16.46 -20.86
CA ILE A 41 1.94 16.74 -19.80
C ILE A 41 1.73 18.15 -19.22
N GLU A 42 1.32 19.08 -20.04
CA GLU A 42 1.01 20.47 -19.68
C GLU A 42 -0.18 20.55 -18.70
N GLU A 43 -1.22 19.76 -18.93
CA GLU A 43 -2.40 19.71 -18.06
C GLU A 43 -2.07 19.02 -16.72
N ALA A 44 -1.23 17.98 -16.74
CA ALA A 44 -0.74 17.36 -15.52
C ALA A 44 0.11 18.33 -14.70
N LYS A 45 1.00 19.10 -15.33
CA LYS A 45 1.78 20.18 -14.70
C LYS A 45 0.87 21.22 -14.05
N LYS A 46 -0.12 21.74 -14.79
CA LYS A 46 -1.06 22.73 -14.26
C LYS A 46 -1.87 22.18 -13.08
N LEU A 47 -2.23 20.92 -13.14
CA LEU A 47 -2.93 20.26 -12.04
C LEU A 47 -2.04 20.19 -10.81
N ILE A 48 -0.80 19.72 -10.93
CA ILE A 48 0.19 19.64 -9.86
C ILE A 48 0.46 21.05 -9.29
N ASP A 49 0.68 22.05 -10.15
CA ASP A 49 0.95 23.43 -9.73
C ASP A 49 -0.26 24.12 -9.06
N SER A 50 -1.47 23.64 -9.34
CA SER A 50 -2.71 24.14 -8.72
C SER A 50 -2.94 23.66 -7.29
N TYR A 51 -2.25 22.57 -6.87
CA TYR A 51 -2.35 22.11 -5.50
C TYR A 51 -1.66 23.08 -4.54
N LYS A 52 -2.38 23.51 -3.53
CA LYS A 52 -1.80 24.20 -2.38
C LYS A 52 -1.07 23.16 -1.52
N TYR A 53 0.17 22.86 -1.89
CA TYR A 53 1.03 22.05 -1.04
C TYR A 53 1.28 22.80 0.27
N ASN A 54 0.98 22.18 1.40
CA ASN A 54 1.67 22.54 2.60
C ASN A 54 3.16 22.32 2.30
N LYS A 55 3.97 23.35 2.41
CA LYS A 55 5.41 23.28 2.14
C LYS A 55 6.10 22.51 3.27
N LEU A 56 5.83 21.22 3.36
CA LEU A 56 6.56 20.38 4.29
C LEU A 56 8.01 20.29 3.83
N GLU A 57 8.90 20.33 4.80
CA GLU A 57 10.30 20.08 4.58
C GLU A 57 10.48 18.66 4.04
N VAL A 58 11.30 18.50 3.01
CA VAL A 58 11.60 17.22 2.39
C VAL A 58 13.06 16.85 2.55
N ARG A 59 13.34 15.57 2.72
CA ARG A 59 14.70 15.05 2.78
C ARG A 59 15.28 14.97 1.37
N GLU A 60 16.49 15.47 1.18
CA GLU A 60 17.16 15.39 -0.10
C GLU A 60 17.49 13.92 -0.44
N LEU A 61 17.28 13.57 -1.71
CA LEU A 61 17.59 12.23 -2.20
C LEU A 61 19.10 12.02 -2.22
N SER A 62 19.53 10.86 -1.77
CA SER A 62 20.92 10.44 -1.80
C SER A 62 21.14 9.34 -2.83
N LYS A 63 22.15 8.48 -2.61
CA LYS A 63 22.37 7.29 -3.46
C LYS A 63 21.24 6.28 -3.25
N PRO A 64 20.78 5.59 -4.30
CA PRO A 64 19.75 4.57 -4.16
C PRO A 64 20.23 3.42 -3.27
N TYR A 65 19.32 2.88 -2.47
CA TYR A 65 19.55 1.63 -1.77
C TYR A 65 19.66 0.48 -2.77
N LEU A 66 20.74 -0.29 -2.70
CA LEU A 66 21.02 -1.38 -3.66
C LEU A 66 20.77 -2.78 -3.10
N GLY A 67 20.51 -2.90 -1.81
CA GLY A 67 20.26 -4.16 -1.13
C GLY A 67 18.92 -4.80 -1.50
N PRO A 68 18.59 -5.96 -0.89
CA PRO A 68 17.34 -6.66 -1.10
C PRO A 68 16.14 -5.83 -0.66
N ILE A 69 15.00 -6.00 -1.33
CA ILE A 69 13.71 -5.42 -0.94
C ILE A 69 12.69 -6.54 -0.81
N ILE A 70 11.89 -6.50 0.25
CA ILE A 70 10.66 -7.28 0.37
C ILE A 70 9.50 -6.33 0.13
N ASP A 71 8.66 -6.62 -0.87
CA ASP A 71 7.37 -5.97 -1.02
C ASP A 71 6.34 -6.67 -0.13
N GLY A 72 6.11 -6.10 1.04
CA GLY A 72 5.24 -6.69 2.06
C GLY A 72 3.74 -6.50 1.80
N HIS A 73 3.35 -5.84 0.69
CA HIS A 73 1.94 -5.55 0.38
C HIS A 73 1.72 -5.33 -1.12
N ALA A 74 1.26 -6.36 -1.83
CA ALA A 74 0.93 -6.27 -3.25
C ALA A 74 -0.41 -6.97 -3.58
N HIS A 75 -1.09 -6.50 -4.63
CA HIS A 75 -2.40 -6.98 -5.08
C HIS A 75 -2.37 -7.45 -6.54
N PRO A 76 -1.67 -8.53 -6.87
CA PRO A 76 -1.66 -9.02 -8.23
C PRO A 76 -3.04 -9.48 -8.67
N ARG A 77 -3.30 -9.44 -9.97
CA ARG A 77 -4.56 -9.86 -10.57
C ARG A 77 -4.36 -11.05 -11.49
N LYS A 78 -5.30 -12.00 -11.40
CA LYS A 78 -5.42 -13.05 -12.40
C LYS A 78 -5.86 -12.46 -13.75
N ALA A 79 -5.34 -12.99 -14.84
CA ALA A 79 -5.78 -12.66 -16.18
C ALA A 79 -7.30 -12.88 -16.35
N SER A 80 -7.97 -11.95 -17.00
CA SER A 80 -9.39 -12.07 -17.35
C SER A 80 -9.66 -11.44 -18.72
N GLN A 81 -10.65 -11.93 -19.43
CA GLN A 81 -11.05 -11.37 -20.73
C GLN A 81 -11.32 -9.86 -20.66
N LYS A 82 -11.96 -9.41 -19.58
CA LYS A 82 -12.23 -7.99 -19.34
C LYS A 82 -10.95 -7.18 -19.14
N ALA A 83 -9.96 -7.72 -18.45
CA ALA A 83 -8.69 -7.04 -18.23
C ALA A 83 -7.88 -6.97 -19.52
N LEU A 84 -7.85 -8.06 -20.31
CA LEU A 84 -7.22 -8.10 -21.61
C LEU A 84 -7.84 -7.10 -22.59
N SER A 85 -9.16 -7.01 -22.64
CA SER A 85 -9.87 -6.05 -23.51
C SER A 85 -9.63 -4.59 -23.14
N THR A 86 -9.14 -4.30 -21.93
CA THR A 86 -8.77 -2.94 -21.47
C THR A 86 -7.27 -2.63 -21.63
N GLY A 87 -6.53 -3.47 -22.35
CA GLY A 87 -5.12 -3.26 -22.64
C GLY A 87 -4.18 -3.61 -21.48
N THR A 88 -4.66 -4.32 -20.48
CA THR A 88 -3.80 -4.83 -19.39
C THR A 88 -2.83 -5.87 -19.96
N LYS A 89 -1.55 -5.66 -19.74
CA LYS A 89 -0.47 -6.50 -20.30
C LYS A 89 0.10 -7.52 -19.31
N TYR A 90 0.08 -7.20 -18.01
CA TYR A 90 0.76 -8.00 -16.98
C TYR A 90 -0.22 -8.45 -15.90
N PHE A 91 -0.05 -9.68 -15.46
CA PHE A 91 -0.89 -10.35 -14.48
C PHE A 91 -0.03 -11.03 -13.41
N ILE A 92 -0.66 -11.74 -12.51
CA ILE A 92 0.06 -12.46 -11.45
C ILE A 92 1.11 -13.43 -12.02
N ASP A 93 0.83 -14.06 -13.14
CA ASP A 93 1.75 -15.01 -13.79
C ASP A 93 3.06 -14.36 -14.27
N ASP A 94 3.04 -13.05 -14.51
CA ASP A 94 4.22 -12.27 -14.90
C ASP A 94 5.04 -11.79 -13.67
N MET A 95 4.53 -12.01 -12.46
CA MET A 95 5.10 -11.46 -11.24
C MET A 95 6.56 -11.91 -11.00
N PRO A 96 6.96 -13.17 -11.21
CA PRO A 96 8.36 -13.58 -11.02
C PRO A 96 9.34 -12.78 -11.87
N MET A 97 9.03 -12.60 -13.16
CA MET A 97 9.84 -11.77 -14.07
C MET A 97 9.88 -10.31 -13.58
N LEU A 98 8.79 -9.82 -13.04
CA LEU A 98 8.63 -8.44 -12.62
C LEU A 98 9.43 -8.15 -11.35
N THR A 99 9.36 -9.04 -10.39
CA THR A 99 10.11 -8.93 -9.13
C THR A 99 11.61 -9.06 -9.39
N ASP A 100 12.02 -9.96 -10.30
CA ASP A 100 13.41 -10.10 -10.69
C ASP A 100 13.97 -8.80 -11.30
N LYS A 101 13.30 -8.24 -12.31
CA LYS A 101 13.72 -6.97 -12.93
C LYS A 101 13.71 -5.79 -11.96
N ALA A 102 12.81 -5.77 -10.98
CA ALA A 102 12.75 -4.75 -9.93
C ALA A 102 13.77 -4.98 -8.81
N ASN A 103 14.46 -6.12 -8.84
CA ASN A 103 15.32 -6.61 -7.76
C ASN A 103 14.56 -6.64 -6.41
N ILE A 104 13.34 -7.20 -6.45
CA ILE A 104 12.53 -7.51 -5.27
C ILE A 104 12.75 -8.96 -4.90
N SER A 105 13.28 -9.21 -3.72
CA SER A 105 13.66 -10.56 -3.28
C SER A 105 12.46 -11.42 -2.90
N MET A 106 11.38 -10.79 -2.41
CA MET A 106 10.16 -11.46 -1.99
C MET A 106 8.96 -10.52 -2.10
N THR A 107 7.81 -11.05 -2.47
CA THR A 107 6.54 -10.31 -2.45
C THR A 107 5.49 -11.02 -1.61
N VAL A 108 4.85 -10.29 -0.71
CA VAL A 108 3.67 -10.75 0.02
C VAL A 108 2.43 -10.28 -0.70
N ILE A 109 1.73 -11.23 -1.32
CA ILE A 109 0.48 -10.94 -2.01
C ILE A 109 -0.71 -11.03 -1.06
N MET A 110 -1.63 -10.11 -1.25
CA MET A 110 -2.88 -10.09 -0.50
C MET A 110 -4.03 -9.55 -1.36
N ILE A 111 -5.23 -9.71 -0.88
CA ILE A 111 -6.42 -9.31 -1.61
C ILE A 111 -6.80 -7.90 -1.27
N THR A 112 -7.30 -7.21 -2.28
CA THR A 112 -7.90 -5.89 -2.06
C THR A 112 -9.14 -5.99 -1.19
N PRO A 113 -9.33 -5.08 -0.21
CA PRO A 113 -10.40 -5.15 0.79
C PRO A 113 -11.82 -5.26 0.25
N ASN A 114 -12.05 -4.83 -0.98
CA ASN A 114 -13.39 -4.71 -1.58
C ASN A 114 -13.74 -5.85 -2.53
N THR A 115 -12.94 -6.90 -2.57
CA THR A 115 -13.06 -7.91 -3.62
C THR A 115 -13.62 -9.20 -3.05
N TYR A 116 -14.86 -9.51 -3.37
CA TYR A 116 -15.44 -10.83 -3.17
C TYR A 116 -14.95 -11.74 -4.29
N TYR A 117 -14.00 -12.59 -4.00
CA TYR A 117 -13.60 -13.65 -4.92
C TYR A 117 -14.34 -14.93 -4.55
N ASP A 118 -14.72 -15.69 -5.56
CA ASP A 118 -15.13 -17.05 -5.34
C ASP A 118 -13.92 -17.95 -4.95
N GLU A 119 -14.19 -19.09 -4.38
CA GLU A 119 -13.17 -20.02 -3.88
C GLU A 119 -12.16 -20.43 -4.97
N THR A 120 -12.59 -20.53 -6.22
CA THR A 120 -11.72 -20.93 -7.35
C THR A 120 -10.62 -19.89 -7.60
N LYS A 121 -10.91 -18.61 -7.37
CA LYS A 121 -9.91 -17.53 -7.50
C LYS A 121 -8.90 -17.56 -6.37
N TRP A 122 -9.33 -17.88 -5.14
CA TRP A 122 -8.44 -17.98 -3.98
C TRP A 122 -7.45 -19.12 -4.09
N ASN A 123 -7.92 -20.28 -4.44
CA ASN A 123 -7.08 -21.45 -4.63
C ASN A 123 -5.98 -21.14 -5.66
N TYR A 124 -6.31 -20.39 -6.71
CA TYR A 124 -5.32 -19.95 -7.68
C TYR A 124 -4.18 -19.13 -7.07
N TYR A 125 -4.48 -18.18 -6.17
CA TYR A 125 -3.43 -17.36 -5.51
C TYR A 125 -2.58 -18.21 -4.55
N TYR A 126 -3.20 -19.11 -3.81
CA TYR A 126 -2.48 -20.02 -2.92
C TYR A 126 -1.60 -20.99 -3.70
N ASP A 127 -2.09 -21.55 -4.79
CA ASP A 127 -1.33 -22.47 -5.63
C ASP A 127 -0.21 -21.71 -6.37
N PHE A 128 -0.45 -20.49 -6.81
CA PHE A 128 0.59 -19.64 -7.38
C PHE A 128 1.73 -19.38 -6.39
N ALA A 129 1.41 -18.97 -5.16
CA ALA A 129 2.42 -18.73 -4.13
C ALA A 129 3.17 -20.02 -3.75
N ALA A 130 2.47 -21.16 -3.69
CA ALA A 130 3.11 -22.45 -3.39
C ALA A 130 4.11 -22.93 -4.48
N ASN A 131 3.96 -22.43 -5.72
CA ASN A 131 4.82 -22.76 -6.85
C ASN A 131 5.88 -21.69 -7.15
N ASN A 132 5.96 -20.62 -6.38
CA ASN A 132 6.90 -19.52 -6.56
C ASN A 132 7.56 -19.16 -5.23
N GLU A 133 8.83 -19.54 -5.08
CA GLU A 133 9.59 -19.39 -3.82
C GLU A 133 9.73 -17.93 -3.36
N ASN A 134 9.66 -16.97 -4.29
CA ASN A 134 9.73 -15.53 -4.00
C ASN A 134 8.37 -14.89 -3.74
N VAL A 135 7.34 -15.69 -3.51
CA VAL A 135 5.98 -15.21 -3.27
C VAL A 135 5.39 -15.84 -2.03
N LEU A 136 4.91 -15.01 -1.11
CA LEU A 136 4.05 -15.43 -0.01
C LEU A 136 2.63 -14.87 -0.22
N THR A 137 1.65 -15.49 0.38
CA THR A 137 0.28 -14.96 0.38
C THR A 137 -0.27 -14.86 1.80
N ASN A 138 -0.98 -13.77 2.07
CA ASN A 138 -1.83 -13.68 3.24
C ASN A 138 -3.09 -14.50 3.05
N CYS A 139 -3.62 -15.04 4.14
CA CYS A 139 -4.96 -15.62 4.19
C CYS A 139 -5.98 -14.53 3.87
N HIS A 140 -6.97 -14.85 3.07
CA HIS A 140 -8.01 -13.89 2.72
C HIS A 140 -8.86 -13.50 3.93
N SER A 141 -9.44 -12.31 3.84
CA SER A 141 -10.31 -11.73 4.87
C SER A 141 -11.74 -11.48 4.38
N ASN A 142 -12.21 -12.26 3.40
CA ASN A 142 -13.53 -12.11 2.79
C ASN A 142 -14.67 -12.10 3.81
N PHE A 143 -14.58 -12.93 4.85
CA PHE A 143 -15.56 -12.98 5.94
C PHE A 143 -15.81 -11.63 6.60
N ILE A 144 -14.82 -10.73 6.62
CA ILE A 144 -14.96 -9.35 7.13
C ILE A 144 -15.86 -8.54 6.21
N GLY A 145 -15.57 -8.51 4.91
CA GLY A 145 -16.41 -7.82 3.94
C GLY A 145 -17.82 -8.41 3.83
N MET A 146 -17.96 -9.73 3.99
CA MET A 146 -19.25 -10.39 4.06
C MET A 146 -20.04 -9.99 5.31
N ALA A 147 -19.38 -9.87 6.45
CA ALA A 147 -19.99 -9.38 7.70
C ALA A 147 -20.49 -7.93 7.59
N ALA A 148 -19.77 -7.08 6.86
CA ALA A 148 -20.19 -5.71 6.56
C ALA A 148 -21.46 -5.68 5.68
N ASN A 149 -21.74 -6.73 4.92
CA ASN A 149 -22.90 -6.80 4.02
C ASN A 149 -23.99 -7.75 4.55
N LYS A 150 -24.53 -7.43 5.73
CA LYS A 150 -25.54 -8.23 6.44
C LYS A 150 -26.79 -8.55 5.62
N LYS A 151 -27.14 -7.70 4.63
CA LYS A 151 -28.31 -7.93 3.76
C LYS A 151 -28.09 -9.09 2.78
N LYS A 152 -26.83 -9.35 2.40
CA LYS A 152 -26.49 -10.36 1.41
C LYS A 152 -26.05 -11.68 2.06
N TYR A 153 -25.36 -11.63 3.19
CA TYR A 153 -24.75 -12.81 3.81
C TYR A 153 -25.29 -13.05 5.22
N LYS A 154 -25.77 -14.28 5.47
CA LYS A 154 -26.15 -14.74 6.79
C LYS A 154 -24.91 -15.02 7.64
N LYS A 155 -25.05 -14.92 8.97
CA LYS A 155 -23.96 -15.18 9.91
C LYS A 155 -23.30 -16.55 9.68
N SER A 156 -24.08 -17.60 9.42
CA SER A 156 -23.54 -18.96 9.18
C SER A 156 -22.62 -19.04 7.97
N ILE A 157 -22.87 -18.24 6.93
CA ILE A 157 -22.00 -18.16 5.74
C ILE A 157 -20.70 -17.44 6.08
N VAL A 158 -20.78 -16.37 6.88
CA VAL A 158 -19.60 -15.62 7.36
C VAL A 158 -18.73 -16.52 8.25
N ASP A 159 -19.34 -17.24 9.18
CA ASP A 159 -18.63 -18.17 10.06
C ASP A 159 -17.94 -19.28 9.25
N LYS A 160 -18.63 -19.88 8.27
CA LYS A 160 -18.05 -20.89 7.37
C LYS A 160 -16.83 -20.36 6.62
N GLU A 161 -16.91 -19.17 6.03
CA GLU A 161 -15.79 -18.53 5.33
C GLU A 161 -14.59 -18.26 6.25
N PHE A 162 -14.86 -17.89 7.50
CA PHE A 162 -13.82 -17.76 8.52
C PHE A 162 -13.14 -19.09 8.81
N ASP A 163 -13.92 -20.16 9.03
CA ASP A 163 -13.40 -21.48 9.30
C ASP A 163 -12.56 -22.04 8.13
N GLU A 164 -12.99 -21.80 6.88
CA GLU A 164 -12.23 -22.15 5.67
C GLU A 164 -10.90 -21.40 5.62
N THR A 165 -10.89 -20.11 5.99
CA THR A 165 -9.65 -19.30 6.08
C THR A 165 -8.68 -19.91 7.10
N ILE A 166 -9.17 -20.33 8.27
CA ILE A 166 -8.36 -21.01 9.28
C ILE A 166 -7.77 -22.31 8.74
N GLN A 167 -8.55 -23.10 7.99
CA GLN A 167 -8.03 -24.35 7.40
C GLN A 167 -6.93 -24.08 6.37
N LYS A 168 -7.04 -23.03 5.55
CA LYS A 168 -5.96 -22.64 4.62
C LYS A 168 -4.66 -22.31 5.37
N PHE A 169 -4.76 -21.59 6.48
CA PHE A 169 -3.60 -21.32 7.33
C PHE A 169 -3.00 -22.59 7.92
N LYS A 170 -3.82 -23.45 8.53
CA LYS A 170 -3.36 -24.71 9.13
C LYS A 170 -2.69 -25.64 8.12
N ASN A 171 -3.09 -25.57 6.87
CA ASN A 171 -2.51 -26.31 5.75
C ASN A 171 -1.26 -25.62 5.14
N GLY A 172 -0.74 -24.55 5.76
CA GLY A 172 0.45 -23.83 5.29
C GLY A 172 0.27 -23.08 3.98
N LYS A 173 -0.98 -22.79 3.58
CA LYS A 173 -1.27 -22.11 2.32
C LYS A 173 -1.10 -20.58 2.39
N CYS A 174 -1.07 -20.01 3.59
CA CYS A 174 -0.97 -18.56 3.82
C CYS A 174 -0.30 -18.25 5.16
N TYR A 175 0.25 -17.03 5.33
CA TYR A 175 1.18 -16.69 6.43
C TYR A 175 0.75 -15.52 7.31
N GLY A 176 -0.23 -14.74 6.90
CA GLY A 176 -0.83 -13.61 7.61
C GLY A 176 -2.31 -13.55 7.33
N LEU A 177 -3.03 -12.56 7.82
CA LEU A 177 -4.43 -12.30 7.50
C LEU A 177 -4.58 -10.93 6.85
N GLY A 178 -5.27 -10.83 5.73
CA GLY A 178 -5.55 -9.53 5.09
C GLY A 178 -5.12 -9.46 3.61
N GLU A 179 -5.26 -8.29 2.99
CA GLU A 179 -5.66 -7.01 3.57
C GLU A 179 -7.13 -7.04 4.02
N ALA A 180 -7.37 -6.73 5.29
CA ALA A 180 -8.70 -6.75 5.89
C ALA A 180 -9.28 -5.32 5.88
N GLY A 181 -10.16 -5.03 4.93
CA GLY A 181 -10.86 -3.76 4.86
C GLY A 181 -11.98 -3.68 5.90
N LEU A 182 -11.83 -2.80 6.87
CA LEU A 182 -12.87 -2.50 7.85
C LEU A 182 -13.67 -1.26 7.44
N VAL A 183 -12.97 -0.20 7.03
CA VAL A 183 -13.56 1.05 6.53
C VAL A 183 -12.82 1.47 5.27
N HIS A 184 -13.57 1.62 4.18
CA HIS A 184 -13.04 2.04 2.89
C HIS A 184 -14.07 2.91 2.17
N TYR A 185 -13.72 4.16 1.92
CA TYR A 185 -14.64 5.12 1.31
C TYR A 185 -14.65 5.06 -0.21
N ASN A 186 -15.80 5.38 -0.78
CA ASN A 186 -15.97 5.51 -2.22
C ASN A 186 -15.21 6.72 -2.77
N LYS A 187 -14.28 6.48 -3.66
CA LYS A 187 -13.52 7.55 -4.31
C LYS A 187 -14.38 8.26 -5.37
N LYS A 188 -14.39 9.60 -5.36
CA LYS A 188 -15.07 10.39 -6.40
C LYS A 188 -14.34 10.21 -7.74
N LYS A 189 -15.04 9.71 -8.75
CA LYS A 189 -14.39 9.31 -10.04
C LYS A 189 -14.62 10.27 -11.20
N LYS A 190 -15.28 11.43 -11.00
CA LYS A 190 -15.61 12.36 -12.10
C LYS A 190 -15.58 13.81 -11.66
N ASN A 191 -15.35 14.71 -12.62
CA ASN A 191 -15.50 16.14 -12.47
C ASN A 191 -16.80 16.60 -13.19
N PRO A 192 -17.85 17.11 -12.51
CA PRO A 192 -17.93 17.21 -11.04
C PRO A 192 -17.95 15.83 -10.36
N PRO A 193 -17.45 15.75 -9.13
CA PRO A 193 -17.36 14.49 -8.39
C PRO A 193 -18.76 13.86 -8.22
N LYS A 194 -18.89 12.59 -8.59
CA LYS A 194 -20.13 11.82 -8.37
C LYS A 194 -19.80 10.55 -7.62
N TYR A 195 -20.50 10.30 -6.52
CA TYR A 195 -20.45 9.01 -5.84
C TYR A 195 -21.14 7.92 -6.67
N ARG A 196 -20.58 6.71 -6.64
CA ARG A 196 -21.28 5.52 -7.11
C ARG A 196 -22.13 4.95 -5.98
N GLY A 197 -23.27 5.59 -5.70
CA GLY A 197 -24.21 5.11 -4.67
C GLY A 197 -23.78 5.47 -3.26
N LYS A 198 -23.43 4.49 -2.42
CA LYS A 198 -23.11 4.70 -1.01
C LYS A 198 -21.80 5.47 -0.80
N GLN A 199 -21.70 6.21 0.29
CA GLN A 199 -20.55 6.98 0.73
C GLN A 199 -19.32 6.09 1.01
N SER A 200 -19.55 4.87 1.50
CA SER A 200 -18.51 3.88 1.76
C SER A 200 -18.73 2.61 0.95
N GLU A 201 -17.65 2.00 0.45
CA GLU A 201 -17.66 0.65 -0.12
C GLU A 201 -17.72 -0.40 0.98
N LEU A 202 -16.99 -0.16 2.07
CA LEU A 202 -17.02 -0.92 3.31
C LEU A 202 -17.15 0.02 4.50
N ASP A 203 -17.97 -0.33 5.45
CA ASP A 203 -18.08 0.33 6.74
C ASP A 203 -18.58 -0.71 7.74
N LEU A 204 -17.66 -1.47 8.31
CA LEU A 204 -17.96 -2.46 9.31
C LEU A 204 -17.92 -1.80 10.69
N ASP A 205 -18.95 -2.02 11.48
CA ASP A 205 -18.94 -1.66 12.90
C ASP A 205 -17.69 -2.28 13.57
N LEU A 206 -16.80 -1.43 14.08
CA LEU A 206 -15.54 -1.84 14.70
C LEU A 206 -15.72 -2.70 15.97
N LYS A 207 -16.97 -2.79 16.48
CA LYS A 207 -17.36 -3.69 17.58
C LYS A 207 -17.95 -5.01 17.06
N HIS A 208 -17.98 -5.24 15.76
CA HIS A 208 -18.55 -6.48 15.20
C HIS A 208 -17.76 -7.71 15.68
N PRO A 209 -18.44 -8.77 16.21
CA PRO A 209 -17.77 -9.94 16.82
C PRO A 209 -16.80 -10.66 15.91
N ILE A 210 -16.97 -10.60 14.59
CA ILE A 210 -16.06 -11.23 13.61
C ILE A 210 -14.66 -10.65 13.68
N ILE A 211 -14.53 -9.38 14.06
CA ILE A 211 -13.23 -8.72 14.23
C ILE A 211 -12.49 -9.35 15.40
N ASP A 212 -13.18 -9.54 16.53
CA ASP A 212 -12.58 -10.20 17.69
C ASP A 212 -12.17 -11.63 17.38
N LYS A 213 -13.00 -12.41 16.66
CA LYS A 213 -12.62 -13.77 16.20
C LYS A 213 -11.35 -13.74 15.34
N ALA A 214 -11.24 -12.78 14.42
CA ALA A 214 -10.04 -12.63 13.59
C ALA A 214 -8.81 -12.30 14.43
N PHE A 215 -8.94 -11.39 15.41
CA PHE A 215 -7.85 -11.02 16.32
C PHE A 215 -7.46 -12.16 17.27
N GLU A 216 -8.39 -12.93 17.79
CA GLU A 216 -8.14 -14.14 18.58
C GLU A 216 -7.28 -15.12 17.79
N PHE A 217 -7.71 -15.44 16.57
CA PHE A 217 -6.99 -16.34 15.69
C PHE A 217 -5.56 -15.89 15.39
N VAL A 218 -5.34 -14.60 15.03
CA VAL A 218 -3.99 -14.10 14.75
C VAL A 218 -3.12 -13.97 16.00
N ASN A 219 -3.73 -13.72 17.15
CA ASN A 219 -3.04 -13.67 18.44
C ASN A 219 -2.52 -15.05 18.86
N GLU A 220 -3.37 -16.09 18.80
CA GLU A 220 -3.01 -17.47 19.11
C GLU A 220 -1.86 -17.98 18.22
N ASN A 221 -1.83 -17.56 16.95
CA ASN A 221 -0.84 -17.99 15.98
C ASN A 221 0.36 -17.02 15.84
N LYS A 222 0.38 -15.91 16.60
CA LYS A 222 1.45 -14.88 16.58
C LYS A 222 1.76 -14.37 15.17
N MET A 223 0.71 -14.17 14.37
CA MET A 223 0.81 -13.84 12.96
C MET A 223 0.37 -12.40 12.67
N PRO A 224 0.75 -11.81 11.52
CA PRO A 224 0.30 -10.49 11.13
C PRO A 224 -1.17 -10.49 10.70
N ILE A 225 -1.85 -9.39 11.04
CA ILE A 225 -3.13 -8.98 10.48
C ILE A 225 -2.97 -7.59 9.84
N ASN A 226 -3.12 -7.51 8.54
CA ASN A 226 -3.06 -6.24 7.80
C ASN A 226 -4.46 -5.63 7.73
N LEU A 227 -4.61 -4.42 8.27
CA LEU A 227 -5.89 -3.72 8.43
C LEU A 227 -5.93 -2.46 7.57
N HIS A 228 -6.94 -2.37 6.72
CA HIS A 228 -7.25 -1.17 5.97
C HIS A 228 -8.39 -0.40 6.64
N LEU A 229 -8.04 0.74 7.24
CA LEU A 229 -8.99 1.70 7.80
C LEU A 229 -8.67 3.09 7.27
N GLU A 230 -9.62 3.73 6.63
CA GLU A 230 -9.51 5.12 6.17
C GLU A 230 -10.11 6.07 7.23
N PRO A 231 -9.29 6.78 8.03
CA PRO A 231 -9.81 7.63 9.11
C PRO A 231 -10.49 8.89 8.61
N PHE A 232 -10.14 9.35 7.40
CA PHE A 232 -10.64 10.60 6.85
C PHE A 232 -11.34 10.42 5.52
N HIS A 233 -12.35 11.24 5.29
CA HIS A 233 -12.89 11.51 3.97
C HIS A 233 -13.24 12.99 3.90
N GLU A 234 -12.24 13.84 3.63
CA GLU A 234 -12.33 15.29 3.75
C GLU A 234 -13.46 15.90 2.93
N MET A 235 -13.68 15.40 1.71
CA MET A 235 -14.73 15.90 0.84
C MET A 235 -16.14 15.72 1.42
N ASP A 236 -16.30 14.90 2.43
CA ASP A 236 -17.58 14.68 3.13
C ASP A 236 -17.50 15.08 4.60
N GLY A 237 -16.39 15.71 5.02
CA GLY A 237 -16.18 16.15 6.40
C GLY A 237 -16.11 15.00 7.41
N ILE A 238 -15.72 13.80 6.97
CA ILE A 238 -15.60 12.64 7.85
C ILE A 238 -14.23 12.66 8.51
N ASP A 239 -14.22 12.62 9.84
CA ASP A 239 -13.04 12.42 10.67
C ASP A 239 -13.37 11.38 11.75
N ARG A 240 -12.72 10.20 11.65
CA ARG A 240 -12.85 9.09 12.60
C ARG A 240 -11.52 8.75 13.27
N LEU A 241 -10.54 9.65 13.21
CA LEU A 241 -9.18 9.39 13.71
C LEU A 241 -9.17 8.95 15.18
N ILE A 242 -9.92 9.65 16.04
CA ILE A 242 -10.00 9.32 17.48
C ILE A 242 -10.58 7.91 17.67
N GLU A 243 -11.64 7.56 16.93
CA GLU A 243 -12.27 6.24 16.99
C GLU A 243 -11.29 5.15 16.59
N PHE A 244 -10.52 5.35 15.51
CA PHE A 244 -9.59 4.36 15.00
C PHE A 244 -8.36 4.22 15.91
N LYS A 245 -7.82 5.31 16.43
CA LYS A 245 -6.75 5.26 17.45
C LYS A 245 -7.20 4.44 18.67
N LYS A 246 -8.43 4.69 19.16
CA LYS A 246 -9.00 3.90 20.26
C LYS A 246 -9.11 2.42 19.87
N PHE A 247 -9.62 2.11 18.69
CA PHE A 247 -9.74 0.75 18.19
C PHE A 247 -8.38 0.03 18.18
N TYR A 248 -7.33 0.64 17.61
CA TYR A 248 -5.99 0.05 17.60
C TYR A 248 -5.45 -0.20 19.01
N LYS A 249 -5.59 0.77 19.91
CA LYS A 249 -5.13 0.64 21.31
C LYS A 249 -5.89 -0.44 22.07
N ASP A 250 -7.20 -0.55 21.88
CA ASP A 250 -8.00 -1.60 22.51
C ASP A 250 -7.62 -2.99 21.99
N LYS A 251 -7.40 -3.13 20.66
CA LYS A 251 -7.03 -4.41 20.06
C LYS A 251 -5.60 -4.83 20.43
N CYS A 252 -4.62 -3.94 20.40
CA CYS A 252 -3.25 -4.31 20.76
C CYS A 252 -3.09 -4.71 22.23
N ARG A 253 -3.88 -4.09 23.13
CA ARG A 253 -3.91 -4.47 24.55
C ARG A 253 -4.58 -5.82 24.77
N LYS A 254 -5.71 -6.07 24.09
CA LYS A 254 -6.47 -7.31 24.22
C LYS A 254 -5.75 -8.50 23.58
N TYR A 255 -5.00 -8.26 22.51
CA TYR A 255 -4.34 -9.28 21.70
C TYR A 255 -2.84 -8.98 21.52
N PRO A 256 -2.03 -9.14 22.59
CA PRO A 256 -0.64 -8.67 22.62
C PRO A 256 0.31 -9.45 21.70
N ASP A 257 -0.02 -10.70 21.34
CA ASP A 257 0.79 -11.54 20.44
C ASP A 257 0.45 -11.35 18.96
N ALA A 258 -0.73 -10.77 18.64
CA ALA A 258 -1.09 -10.40 17.28
C ALA A 258 -0.12 -9.34 16.74
N LYS A 259 0.31 -9.47 15.48
CA LYS A 259 1.14 -8.45 14.81
C LYS A 259 0.23 -7.57 13.97
N ILE A 260 -0.17 -6.42 14.52
CA ILE A 260 -1.13 -5.51 13.88
C ILE A 260 -0.41 -4.66 12.86
N VAL A 261 -0.78 -4.78 11.60
CA VAL A 261 -0.25 -3.96 10.50
C VAL A 261 -1.30 -2.94 10.07
N LEU A 262 -0.94 -1.66 10.17
CA LEU A 262 -1.74 -0.57 9.62
C LEU A 262 -1.36 -0.40 8.14
N ALA A 263 -2.28 -0.72 7.24
CA ALA A 263 -2.06 -0.52 5.81
C ALA A 263 -1.81 0.96 5.50
N HIS A 264 -0.79 1.22 4.68
CA HIS A 264 -0.50 2.55 4.13
C HIS A 264 -0.31 3.64 5.21
N THR A 265 0.53 3.36 6.21
CA THR A 265 0.78 4.27 7.35
C THR A 265 -0.48 4.57 8.17
N GLY A 266 -1.50 3.69 8.08
CA GLY A 266 -2.81 3.91 8.68
C GLY A 266 -3.55 5.12 8.10
N MET A 267 -3.04 5.73 7.02
CA MET A 267 -3.57 6.95 6.40
C MET A 267 -3.79 8.10 7.40
N MET A 268 -2.89 8.25 8.35
CA MET A 268 -2.96 9.26 9.43
C MET A 268 -1.65 10.05 9.53
N PRO A 269 -1.67 11.24 10.18
CA PRO A 269 -0.46 12.01 10.44
C PRO A 269 0.56 11.21 11.29
N THR A 270 1.85 11.48 11.09
CA THR A 270 2.93 10.82 11.84
C THR A 270 2.75 10.87 13.35
N LYS A 271 2.33 12.02 13.90
CA LYS A 271 2.09 12.19 15.35
C LYS A 271 1.06 11.19 15.91
N ASP A 272 0.03 10.87 15.13
CA ASP A 272 -1.03 9.97 15.55
C ASP A 272 -0.61 8.52 15.39
N LEU A 273 0.16 8.21 14.35
CA LEU A 273 0.79 6.90 14.16
C LEU A 273 1.82 6.61 15.24
N GLU A 274 2.67 7.60 15.59
CA GLU A 274 3.65 7.49 16.67
C GLU A 274 2.99 7.25 18.03
N GLU A 275 1.87 7.91 18.32
CA GLU A 275 1.09 7.67 19.53
C GLU A 275 0.59 6.22 19.62
N ILE A 276 0.23 5.62 18.45
CA ILE A 276 -0.12 4.21 18.40
C ILE A 276 1.12 3.33 18.65
N PHE A 277 2.27 3.63 18.05
CA PHE A 277 3.50 2.87 18.24
C PHE A 277 4.00 2.90 19.69
N ASP A 278 3.92 4.06 20.35
CA ASP A 278 4.30 4.22 21.76
C ASP A 278 3.42 3.38 22.69
N TYR A 279 2.13 3.28 22.37
CA TYR A 279 1.18 2.51 23.16
C TYR A 279 1.16 1.02 22.83
N CYS A 280 1.38 0.66 21.56
CA CYS A 280 1.18 -0.68 20.99
C CYS A 280 2.49 -1.29 20.48
N PRO A 281 3.26 -2.02 21.30
CA PRO A 281 4.55 -2.59 20.91
C PRO A 281 4.46 -3.64 19.79
N ASN A 282 3.28 -4.20 19.53
CA ASN A 282 3.02 -5.22 18.52
C ASN A 282 2.41 -4.64 17.20
N THR A 283 2.50 -3.33 17.02
CA THR A 283 1.95 -2.64 15.84
C THR A 283 3.06 -2.28 14.85
N TYR A 284 2.77 -2.45 13.58
CA TYR A 284 3.62 -2.20 12.41
C TYR A 284 2.83 -1.43 11.36
N THR A 285 3.52 -0.92 10.34
CA THR A 285 2.87 -0.33 9.18
C THR A 285 3.66 -0.56 7.91
N ASP A 286 2.97 -0.77 6.81
CA ASP A 286 3.59 -0.62 5.50
C ASP A 286 3.56 0.85 5.05
N TRP A 287 4.57 1.24 4.29
CA TRP A 287 4.59 2.51 3.59
C TRP A 287 4.70 2.28 2.10
N LYS A 288 4.07 3.11 1.33
CA LYS A 288 4.12 3.13 -0.12
C LYS A 288 4.39 4.53 -0.63
N ILE A 289 4.83 4.64 -1.86
CA ILE A 289 4.80 5.93 -2.54
C ILE A 289 3.33 6.33 -2.71
N ALA A 290 2.98 7.45 -2.10
CA ALA A 290 1.70 8.08 -2.34
C ALA A 290 1.84 9.04 -3.51
N PHE A 291 0.96 8.90 -4.47
CA PHE A 291 0.87 9.84 -5.57
C PHE A 291 -0.04 11.00 -5.17
N HIS A 292 0.26 12.20 -5.62
CA HIS A 292 -0.43 13.43 -5.21
C HIS A 292 -1.93 13.47 -5.48
N TRP A 293 -2.45 12.58 -6.30
CA TRP A 293 -3.89 12.40 -6.43
C TRP A 293 -4.57 12.01 -5.09
N SER A 294 -3.81 11.61 -4.08
CA SER A 294 -4.33 11.41 -2.72
C SER A 294 -4.93 12.70 -2.15
N SER A 295 -4.37 13.86 -2.48
CA SER A 295 -4.93 15.16 -2.13
C SER A 295 -6.28 15.44 -2.80
N LEU A 296 -6.52 14.87 -4.00
CA LEU A 296 -7.84 14.91 -4.65
C LEU A 296 -8.91 14.12 -3.89
N TRP A 297 -8.49 13.23 -3.01
CA TRP A 297 -9.38 12.46 -2.15
C TRP A 297 -9.45 13.03 -0.74
N GLY A 298 -8.80 14.18 -0.53
CA GLY A 298 -8.84 14.89 0.71
C GLY A 298 -7.82 14.39 1.75
N PHE A 299 -6.73 13.78 1.33
CA PHE A 299 -5.61 13.53 2.22
C PHE A 299 -4.67 14.74 2.20
N GLU A 300 -4.45 15.34 3.36
CA GLU A 300 -3.41 16.35 3.52
C GLU A 300 -2.02 15.71 3.37
N ASP A 301 -1.01 16.53 3.00
CA ASP A 301 0.38 16.09 2.88
C ASP A 301 0.92 15.42 4.16
N LEU A 302 0.37 15.77 5.32
CA LEU A 302 0.70 15.15 6.60
C LEU A 302 0.37 13.65 6.68
N HIS A 303 -0.55 13.16 5.84
CA HIS A 303 -1.00 11.76 5.83
C HIS A 303 -0.20 10.88 4.87
N ILE A 304 0.68 11.47 4.08
CA ILE A 304 1.45 10.77 3.04
C ILE A 304 2.96 10.95 3.24
N PRO A 305 3.75 9.87 3.03
CA PRO A 305 5.18 9.91 3.32
C PRO A 305 6.02 10.80 2.41
N ASN A 306 5.59 11.09 1.18
CA ASN A 306 6.40 11.75 0.16
C ASN A 306 5.71 12.91 -0.54
N ASP A 307 6.51 13.83 -1.03
CA ASP A 307 6.06 14.89 -1.93
C ASP A 307 5.85 14.40 -3.38
N TYR A 308 5.38 15.28 -4.24
CA TYR A 308 5.13 14.99 -5.67
C TYR A 308 6.42 14.70 -6.48
N ARG A 309 7.59 14.98 -5.93
CA ARG A 309 8.91 14.68 -6.51
C ARG A 309 9.46 13.36 -5.99
N PHE A 310 8.65 12.58 -5.26
CA PHE A 310 9.04 11.35 -4.59
C PHE A 310 10.20 11.52 -3.60
N LYS A 311 10.23 12.67 -2.90
CA LYS A 311 11.11 12.91 -1.78
C LYS A 311 10.34 12.65 -0.49
N LEU A 312 10.96 11.97 0.47
CA LEU A 312 10.35 11.79 1.80
C LEU A 312 10.14 13.14 2.48
N HIS A 313 8.96 13.39 3.00
CA HIS A 313 8.77 14.47 3.95
C HIS A 313 9.65 14.23 5.19
N GLU A 314 10.33 15.24 5.66
CA GLU A 314 11.29 15.13 6.77
C GLU A 314 10.63 14.61 8.04
N VAL A 315 9.37 14.95 8.30
CA VAL A 315 8.59 14.43 9.43
C VAL A 315 8.40 12.91 9.35
N TRP A 316 8.18 12.37 8.14
CA TRP A 316 8.07 10.93 7.91
C TRP A 316 9.42 10.22 8.00
N ALA A 317 10.47 10.83 7.44
CA ALA A 317 11.83 10.29 7.56
C ALA A 317 12.27 10.18 9.03
N LYS A 318 12.03 11.22 9.85
CA LYS A 318 12.31 11.20 11.30
C LYS A 318 11.49 10.13 12.03
N SER A 319 10.22 9.97 11.67
CA SER A 319 9.38 8.92 12.25
C SER A 319 9.88 7.52 11.89
N MET A 320 10.27 7.30 10.63
CA MET A 320 10.87 6.04 10.18
C MET A 320 12.19 5.73 10.89
N GLU A 321 13.01 6.73 11.17
CA GLU A 321 14.26 6.57 11.92
C GLU A 321 14.01 6.28 13.40
N LYS A 322 13.08 6.98 14.03
CA LYS A 322 12.71 6.79 15.44
C LYS A 322 12.08 5.41 15.70
N TYR A 323 11.19 4.97 14.82
CA TYR A 323 10.49 3.70 14.92
C TYR A 323 10.93 2.70 13.85
N SER A 324 12.24 2.64 13.60
CA SER A 324 12.82 1.89 12.48
C SER A 324 12.43 0.41 12.43
N ASP A 325 12.04 -0.19 13.55
CA ASP A 325 11.59 -1.59 13.63
C ASP A 325 10.09 -1.79 13.34
N ARG A 326 9.36 -0.71 13.02
CA ARG A 326 7.90 -0.72 12.84
C ARG A 326 7.45 -0.53 11.40
N TYR A 327 8.28 0.10 10.57
CA TYR A 327 7.98 0.36 9.17
C TYR A 327 8.54 -0.73 8.27
N PHE A 328 7.83 -1.08 7.22
CA PHE A 328 8.35 -1.88 6.12
C PHE A 328 7.76 -1.40 4.79
N PHE A 329 8.43 -1.72 3.69
CA PHE A 329 7.95 -1.35 2.35
C PHE A 329 6.80 -2.25 1.92
N GLY A 330 5.74 -1.63 1.35
CA GLY A 330 4.62 -2.32 0.71
C GLY A 330 4.10 -1.47 -0.44
N SER A 331 4.18 -1.98 -1.67
CA SER A 331 3.88 -1.19 -2.86
C SER A 331 2.40 -0.85 -3.05
N ASP A 332 1.50 -1.63 -2.48
CA ASP A 332 0.06 -1.65 -2.80
C ASP A 332 -0.19 -1.79 -4.32
N HIS A 333 0.78 -2.38 -5.04
CA HIS A 333 0.72 -2.42 -6.49
C HIS A 333 -0.30 -3.43 -6.97
N LYS A 334 -1.14 -2.98 -7.91
CA LYS A 334 -2.19 -3.81 -8.50
C LYS A 334 -1.74 -4.27 -9.89
N LEU A 335 -0.87 -5.28 -9.94
CA LEU A 335 -0.51 -5.90 -11.21
C LEU A 335 -1.78 -6.25 -11.99
N GLY A 336 -1.83 -5.84 -13.25
CA GLY A 336 -3.00 -6.04 -14.10
C GLY A 336 -4.03 -4.90 -14.11
N LYS A 337 -3.82 -3.80 -13.37
CA LYS A 337 -4.70 -2.62 -13.38
C LYS A 337 -4.00 -1.32 -13.69
N SER A 338 -2.72 -1.30 -13.55
CA SER A 338 -1.92 -0.08 -13.54
C SER A 338 -1.06 0.06 -14.79
N PRO A 339 -0.46 1.23 -14.99
CA PRO A 339 0.36 1.51 -16.13
C PRO A 339 1.40 0.42 -16.34
N SER A 340 1.97 0.47 -17.53
CA SER A 340 2.92 -0.52 -17.98
C SER A 340 3.92 -0.85 -16.87
N TYR A 341 4.30 -2.08 -16.85
CA TYR A 341 5.29 -2.63 -15.97
C TYR A 341 6.60 -1.85 -15.95
N ASP A 342 7.00 -1.33 -17.12
CA ASP A 342 8.19 -0.49 -17.24
C ASP A 342 8.15 0.69 -16.27
N VAL A 343 6.95 1.26 -16.07
CA VAL A 343 6.72 2.33 -15.09
C VAL A 343 6.93 1.85 -13.65
N PHE A 344 6.48 0.65 -13.32
CA PHE A 344 6.70 0.11 -11.96
C PHE A 344 8.18 -0.15 -11.69
N VAL A 345 8.88 -0.82 -12.61
CA VAL A 345 10.30 -1.17 -12.40
C VAL A 345 11.21 0.04 -12.56
N GLU A 346 11.07 0.76 -13.66
CA GLU A 346 12.03 1.80 -14.04
C GLU A 346 11.83 3.11 -13.26
N HIS A 347 10.61 3.40 -12.85
CA HIS A 347 10.30 4.63 -12.15
C HIS A 347 9.90 4.39 -10.69
N TYR A 348 8.85 3.64 -10.43
CA TYR A 348 8.35 3.45 -9.07
C TYR A 348 9.42 2.86 -8.14
N MET A 349 9.99 1.71 -8.49
CA MET A 349 11.00 1.06 -7.66
C MET A 349 12.33 1.82 -7.60
N LYS A 350 12.70 2.55 -8.66
CA LYS A 350 13.84 3.47 -8.61
C LYS A 350 13.65 4.54 -7.55
N HIS A 351 12.46 5.16 -7.49
CA HIS A 351 12.17 6.18 -6.48
C HIS A 351 12.06 5.58 -5.07
N VAL A 352 11.47 4.40 -4.91
CA VAL A 352 11.49 3.66 -3.65
C VAL A 352 12.92 3.50 -3.14
N ARG A 353 13.83 3.06 -3.99
CA ARG A 353 15.25 2.89 -3.63
C ARG A 353 15.95 4.19 -3.27
N LEU A 354 15.64 5.28 -3.97
CA LEU A 354 16.15 6.61 -3.64
C LEU A 354 15.62 7.12 -2.30
N MET A 355 14.33 6.90 -2.02
CA MET A 355 13.72 7.28 -0.74
C MET A 355 14.31 6.46 0.42
N ILE A 356 14.43 5.14 0.27
CA ILE A 356 15.10 4.28 1.26
C ILE A 356 16.55 4.74 1.46
N GLY A 357 17.28 5.01 0.36
CA GLY A 357 18.66 5.46 0.39
C GLY A 357 18.88 6.82 1.08
N SER A 358 17.83 7.63 1.24
CA SER A 358 17.87 8.90 1.97
C SER A 358 17.81 8.74 3.50
N LEU A 359 17.47 7.56 3.98
CA LEU A 359 17.45 7.23 5.41
C LEU A 359 18.85 6.86 5.93
N SER A 360 19.04 6.81 7.23
CA SER A 360 20.30 6.35 7.81
C SER A 360 20.56 4.87 7.46
N PRO A 361 21.83 4.43 7.29
CA PRO A 361 22.16 3.09 6.79
C PRO A 361 21.50 1.95 7.58
N ASP A 362 21.47 2.03 8.91
CA ASP A 362 20.85 1.01 9.76
C ASP A 362 19.35 0.89 9.56
N VAL A 363 18.69 2.00 9.19
CA VAL A 363 17.25 2.07 8.96
C VAL A 363 16.89 1.58 7.57
N GLN A 364 17.77 1.80 6.57
CA GLN A 364 17.54 1.37 5.19
C GLN A 364 17.21 -0.12 5.11
N GLU A 365 18.04 -0.98 5.68
CA GLU A 365 17.83 -2.43 5.65
C GLU A 365 16.61 -2.88 6.44
N LYS A 366 16.34 -2.24 7.58
CA LYS A 366 15.16 -2.54 8.39
C LYS A 366 13.89 -2.32 7.59
N ILE A 367 13.79 -1.16 6.95
CA ILE A 367 12.60 -0.77 6.17
C ILE A 367 12.51 -1.53 4.85
N ALA A 368 13.65 -1.74 4.18
CA ALA A 368 13.68 -2.43 2.91
C ALA A 368 13.26 -3.91 3.00
N TYR A 369 13.75 -4.63 4.02
CA TYR A 369 13.47 -6.07 4.08
C TYR A 369 13.42 -6.68 5.49
N LYS A 370 14.27 -6.25 6.46
CA LYS A 370 14.41 -6.97 7.76
C LYS A 370 13.11 -7.03 8.54
N ASN A 371 12.35 -5.94 8.57
CA ASN A 371 11.09 -5.89 9.31
C ASN A 371 10.02 -6.77 8.67
N ALA A 372 9.88 -6.73 7.35
CA ALA A 372 8.98 -7.63 6.63
C ALA A 372 9.41 -9.09 6.80
N ALA A 373 10.71 -9.38 6.68
CA ALA A 373 11.25 -10.74 6.87
C ALA A 373 10.89 -11.28 8.27
N ARG A 374 11.13 -10.47 9.31
CA ARG A 374 10.76 -10.84 10.69
C ARG A 374 9.26 -11.02 10.87
N LEU A 375 8.46 -10.11 10.30
CA LEU A 375 7.00 -10.10 10.42
C LEU A 375 6.36 -11.33 9.78
N PHE A 376 6.79 -11.67 8.57
CA PHE A 376 6.26 -12.78 7.76
C PHE A 376 7.08 -14.07 7.90
N LYS A 377 8.09 -14.09 8.79
CA LYS A 377 8.97 -15.26 9.02
C LYS A 377 9.68 -15.72 7.75
N ILE A 378 10.14 -14.77 6.94
CA ILE A 378 10.86 -15.02 5.69
C ILE A 378 12.35 -15.20 6.00
N ASN A 379 12.94 -16.28 5.52
CA ASN A 379 14.38 -16.47 5.53
C ASN A 379 14.94 -16.02 4.17
N LEU A 380 15.69 -14.93 4.16
CA LEU A 380 16.51 -14.56 3.00
C LEU A 380 17.89 -15.20 3.23
N ASN A 381 18.14 -16.30 2.54
CA ASN A 381 19.44 -16.97 2.52
C ASN A 381 20.48 -16.11 1.78
#